data_7caf6571e38028e5acd88c943198e2aa
#
_entry.id   7caf6571e38028e5acd88c943198e2aa
#
_cell.length_a   1.000
_cell.length_b   1.000
_cell.length_c   1.000
_cell.angle_alpha   90.00
_cell.angle_beta   90.00
_cell.angle_gamma   90.00
#
_symmetry.space_group_name_H-M   'P 1'
#
loop_
_entity.id
_entity.type
_entity.pdbx_description
1 polymer ?
#
loop_
_entity_poly.entity_id
_entity_poly.type
_entity_poly.pdbx_seq_one_letter_code
_entity_poly.pdbx_strand_id
1 'polypeptide(L)'
;VGPLLASRGYPVIDQAEQHPTLRGTSVIVASSKLLAAAPGLPAAWTRARRTALQEIRRDGAAYYAFHSEVSGFGLDVVKLSHPLSQFSDEAYPAEGMALLDEVKKFLLAENLVGRDFALAQWRAPQA
;
A
#
# COMPACT_ATOMS: atom_id res chain seq x y z
N VAL A 1 -6.88 -12.56 2.65
CA VAL A 1 -7.87 -13.67 2.53
C VAL A 1 -7.30 -14.79 1.66
N GLY A 2 -6.74 -14.52 0.48
CA GLY A 2 -6.22 -15.52 -0.44
C GLY A 2 -5.26 -16.54 0.17
N PRO A 3 -4.15 -16.13 0.83
CA PRO A 3 -3.22 -17.07 1.47
C PRO A 3 -3.87 -17.95 2.54
N LEU A 4 -4.83 -17.41 3.30
CA LEU A 4 -5.57 -18.20 4.29
C LEU A 4 -6.44 -19.28 3.64
N LEU A 5 -7.13 -18.95 2.54
CA LEU A 5 -7.93 -19.93 1.81
C LEU A 5 -7.04 -21.01 1.18
N ALA A 6 -5.92 -20.61 0.57
CA ALA A 6 -4.95 -21.55 0.01
C ALA A 6 -4.39 -22.50 1.09
N SER A 7 -4.08 -22.02 2.29
CA SER A 7 -3.62 -22.86 3.41
C SER A 7 -4.67 -23.87 3.90
N ARG A 8 -5.94 -23.64 3.58
CA ARG A 8 -7.06 -24.54 3.87
C ARG A 8 -7.42 -25.47 2.70
N GLY A 9 -6.59 -25.54 1.67
CA GLY A 9 -6.76 -26.42 0.52
C GLY A 9 -7.71 -25.90 -0.56
N TYR A 10 -8.16 -24.65 -0.49
CA TYR A 10 -8.93 -24.07 -1.59
C TYR A 10 -8.01 -23.75 -2.77
N PRO A 11 -8.36 -24.14 -4.01
CA PRO A 11 -7.54 -23.87 -5.17
C PRO A 11 -7.51 -22.37 -5.48
N VAL A 12 -6.35 -21.88 -5.89
CA VAL A 12 -6.21 -20.55 -6.47
C VAL A 12 -6.65 -20.65 -7.93
N ILE A 13 -7.74 -20.00 -8.28
CA ILE A 13 -8.28 -19.99 -9.64
C ILE A 13 -7.76 -18.82 -10.48
N ASP A 14 -7.34 -17.72 -9.83
CA ASP A 14 -6.81 -16.53 -10.48
C ASP A 14 -6.03 -15.68 -9.48
N GLN A 15 -5.09 -14.87 -9.98
CA GLN A 15 -4.26 -13.99 -9.16
C GLN A 15 -4.13 -12.60 -9.80
N ALA A 16 -4.16 -11.54 -8.99
CA ALA A 16 -4.04 -10.16 -9.46
C ALA A 16 -2.72 -9.88 -10.20
N GLU A 17 -1.67 -10.65 -9.92
CA GLU A 17 -0.39 -10.58 -10.62
C GLU A 17 -0.51 -10.89 -12.11
N GLN A 18 -1.50 -11.69 -12.50
CA GLN A 18 -1.79 -12.04 -13.90
C GLN A 18 -2.57 -10.92 -14.62
N HIS A 19 -3.11 -9.97 -13.85
CA HIS A 19 -3.92 -8.84 -14.35
C HIS A 19 -3.32 -7.51 -13.88
N PRO A 20 -2.23 -7.03 -14.48
CA PRO A 20 -1.52 -5.82 -14.01
C PRO A 20 -2.42 -4.59 -13.88
N THR A 21 -3.44 -4.46 -14.74
CA THR A 21 -4.41 -3.34 -14.71
C THR A 21 -5.42 -3.43 -13.57
N LEU A 22 -5.57 -4.59 -12.94
CA LEU A 22 -6.48 -4.81 -11.82
C LEU A 22 -5.76 -4.78 -10.47
N ARG A 23 -4.45 -4.57 -10.44
CA ARG A 23 -3.70 -4.42 -9.20
C ARG A 23 -4.18 -3.18 -8.45
N GLY A 24 -4.58 -3.38 -7.22
CA GLY A 24 -4.87 -2.29 -6.31
C GLY A 24 -3.58 -1.65 -5.79
N THR A 25 -3.64 -0.35 -5.53
CA THR A 25 -2.62 0.34 -4.74
C THR A 25 -3.27 1.07 -3.59
N SER A 26 -2.56 1.20 -2.49
CA SER A 26 -3.05 1.90 -1.30
C SER A 26 -2.31 3.21 -1.14
N VAL A 27 -3.04 4.25 -0.75
CA VAL A 27 -2.49 5.56 -0.47
C VAL A 27 -2.94 6.05 0.91
N ILE A 28 -2.10 6.84 1.55
CA ILE A 28 -2.48 7.57 2.76
C ILE A 28 -2.87 8.97 2.31
N VAL A 29 -4.06 9.40 2.71
CA VAL A 29 -4.59 10.71 2.37
C VAL A 29 -4.73 11.59 3.61
N ALA A 30 -4.52 12.89 3.43
CA ALA A 30 -4.78 13.90 4.44
C ALA A 30 -5.58 15.04 3.82
N SER A 31 -6.49 15.64 4.58
CA SER A 31 -7.25 16.78 4.09
C SER A 31 -6.36 18.02 3.94
N SER A 32 -6.69 18.89 2.98
CA SER A 32 -5.99 20.17 2.81
C SER A 32 -6.02 21.02 4.09
N LYS A 33 -7.13 20.95 4.85
CA LYS A 33 -7.24 21.63 6.15
C LYS A 33 -6.22 21.13 7.17
N LEU A 34 -6.01 19.81 7.24
CA LEU A 34 -5.01 19.22 8.13
C LEU A 34 -3.60 19.60 7.70
N LEU A 35 -3.31 19.56 6.41
CA LEU A 35 -1.99 19.91 5.87
C LEU A 35 -1.69 21.41 6.08
N ALA A 36 -2.68 22.29 5.98
CA ALA A 36 -2.52 23.71 6.29
C ALA A 36 -2.25 23.95 7.77
N ALA A 37 -2.91 23.20 8.67
CA ALA A 37 -2.71 23.30 10.12
C ALA A 37 -1.39 22.66 10.60
N ALA A 38 -0.89 21.65 9.86
CA ALA A 38 0.32 20.91 10.22
C ALA A 38 1.18 20.67 8.97
N PRO A 39 1.83 21.71 8.42
CA PRO A 39 2.58 21.61 7.16
C PRO A 39 3.78 20.63 7.23
N GLY A 40 4.31 20.38 8.41
CA GLY A 40 5.39 19.39 8.63
C GLY A 40 4.93 17.93 8.69
N LEU A 41 3.61 17.64 8.63
CA LEU A 41 3.06 16.29 8.77
C LEU A 41 3.55 15.32 7.67
N PRO A 42 3.60 15.66 6.38
CA PRO A 42 4.10 14.74 5.35
C PRO A 42 5.55 14.33 5.59
N ALA A 43 6.42 15.28 5.94
CA ALA A 43 7.82 14.99 6.24
C ALA A 43 7.98 14.14 7.51
N ALA A 44 7.22 14.43 8.55
CA ALA A 44 7.21 13.63 9.78
C ALA A 44 6.75 12.19 9.52
N TRP A 45 5.68 12.03 8.73
CA TRP A 45 5.19 10.72 8.32
C TRP A 45 6.24 9.93 7.52
N THR A 46 6.87 10.58 6.53
CA THR A 46 7.91 9.95 5.70
C THR A 46 9.09 9.48 6.55
N ARG A 47 9.53 10.28 7.53
CA ARG A 47 10.59 9.89 8.47
C ARG A 47 10.18 8.70 9.32
N ALA A 48 8.99 8.76 9.94
CA ALA A 48 8.48 7.68 10.80
C ALA A 48 8.35 6.36 10.00
N ARG A 49 7.80 6.44 8.78
CA ARG A 49 7.71 5.29 7.89
C ARG A 49 9.09 4.70 7.56
N ARG A 50 10.06 5.54 7.24
CA ARG A 50 11.44 5.09 6.93
C ARG A 50 12.06 4.37 8.13
N THR A 51 11.93 4.93 9.34
CA THR A 51 12.41 4.29 10.57
C THR A 51 11.73 2.94 10.79
N ALA A 52 10.40 2.88 10.66
CA ALA A 52 9.67 1.62 10.80
C ALA A 52 10.12 0.56 9.77
N LEU A 53 10.35 0.94 8.52
CA LEU A 53 10.84 0.02 7.50
C LEU A 53 12.27 -0.50 7.79
N GLN A 54 13.14 0.34 8.34
CA GLN A 54 14.48 -0.07 8.78
C GLN A 54 14.38 -1.12 9.89
N GLU A 55 13.52 -0.90 10.89
CA GLU A 55 13.28 -1.86 11.97
C GLU A 55 12.71 -3.19 11.46
N ILE A 56 11.69 -3.14 10.60
CA ILE A 56 11.10 -4.33 9.98
C ILE A 56 12.14 -5.13 9.19
N ARG A 57 13.03 -4.47 8.45
CA ARG A 57 14.10 -5.14 7.70
C ARG A 57 15.19 -5.70 8.59
N ARG A 58 15.48 -5.03 9.70
CA ARG A 58 16.44 -5.50 10.68
C ARG A 58 15.95 -6.76 11.38
N ASP A 59 14.66 -6.84 11.70
CA ASP A 59 14.06 -7.97 12.38
C ASP A 59 12.68 -8.33 11.77
N GLY A 60 12.72 -8.92 10.58
CA GLY A 60 11.52 -9.41 9.92
C GLY A 60 10.82 -10.54 10.69
N ALA A 61 11.55 -11.27 11.53
CA ALA A 61 10.94 -12.34 12.33
C ALA A 61 10.03 -11.75 13.41
N ALA A 62 10.48 -10.71 14.12
CA ALA A 62 9.66 -10.00 15.11
C ALA A 62 8.42 -9.37 14.45
N TYR A 63 8.58 -8.77 13.26
CA TYR A 63 7.46 -8.22 12.50
C TYR A 63 6.39 -9.28 12.20
N TYR A 64 6.79 -10.45 11.71
CA TYR A 64 5.85 -11.53 11.40
C TYR A 64 5.24 -12.15 12.66
N ALA A 65 6.00 -12.28 13.75
CA ALA A 65 5.48 -12.76 15.02
C ALA A 65 4.40 -11.83 15.57
N PHE A 66 4.64 -10.52 15.57
CA PHE A 66 3.66 -9.50 15.96
C PHE A 66 2.38 -9.59 15.11
N HIS A 67 2.51 -9.68 13.78
CA HIS A 67 1.36 -9.81 12.90
C HIS A 67 0.59 -11.11 13.11
N SER A 68 1.28 -12.20 13.37
CA SER A 68 0.64 -13.49 13.68
C SER A 68 -0.17 -13.41 14.98
N GLU A 69 0.40 -12.81 16.02
CA GLU A 69 -0.27 -12.60 17.31
C GLU A 69 -1.52 -11.74 17.17
N VAL A 70 -1.41 -10.57 16.52
CA VAL A 70 -2.51 -9.61 16.38
C VAL A 70 -3.63 -10.13 15.47
N SER A 71 -3.30 -10.84 14.41
CA SER A 71 -4.27 -11.36 13.45
C SER A 71 -4.86 -12.72 13.82
N GLY A 72 -4.17 -13.49 14.67
CA GLY A 72 -4.50 -14.89 14.97
C GLY A 72 -4.19 -15.86 13.81
N PHE A 73 -3.49 -15.41 12.76
CA PHE A 73 -3.12 -16.27 11.64
C PHE A 73 -1.74 -16.91 11.87
N GLY A 74 -1.53 -18.10 11.30
CA GLY A 74 -0.22 -18.74 11.30
C GLY A 74 0.85 -17.93 10.58
N LEU A 75 2.11 -18.10 10.97
CA LEU A 75 3.25 -17.35 10.42
C LEU A 75 3.40 -17.52 8.90
N ASP A 76 3.09 -18.68 8.36
CA ASP A 76 3.10 -18.97 6.93
C ASP A 76 2.09 -18.12 6.16
N VAL A 77 0.87 -18.02 6.67
CA VAL A 77 -0.20 -17.17 6.11
C VAL A 77 0.21 -15.70 6.16
N VAL A 78 0.77 -15.25 7.30
CA VAL A 78 1.21 -13.87 7.47
C VAL A 78 2.34 -13.51 6.50
N LYS A 79 3.34 -14.37 6.35
CA LYS A 79 4.46 -14.17 5.41
C LYS A 79 4.01 -14.06 3.96
N LEU A 80 3.04 -14.91 3.56
CA LEU A 80 2.47 -14.86 2.21
C LEU A 80 1.60 -13.62 1.98
N SER A 81 0.89 -13.16 3.02
CA SER A 81 0.00 -12.00 2.93
C SER A 81 0.75 -10.66 2.97
N HIS A 82 1.92 -10.62 3.60
CA HIS A 82 2.70 -9.41 3.86
C HIS A 82 4.19 -9.63 3.57
N PRO A 83 4.56 -9.99 2.31
CA PRO A 83 5.97 -10.17 1.98
C PRO A 83 6.74 -8.85 2.17
N LEU A 84 7.93 -8.91 2.78
CA LEU A 84 8.74 -7.71 3.04
C LEU A 84 9.15 -6.98 1.75
N SER A 85 9.18 -7.68 0.62
CA SER A 85 9.47 -7.12 -0.70
C SER A 85 8.46 -6.09 -1.20
N GLN A 86 7.23 -6.08 -0.66
CA GLN A 86 6.21 -5.09 -1.04
C GLN A 86 6.47 -3.69 -0.45
N PHE A 87 7.37 -3.57 0.53
CA PHE A 87 7.66 -2.29 1.16
C PHE A 87 8.70 -1.50 0.37
N SER A 88 8.26 -0.50 -0.39
CA SER A 88 9.15 0.44 -1.07
C SER A 88 9.75 1.45 -0.08
N ASP A 89 11.01 1.85 -0.30
CA ASP A 89 11.63 2.98 0.42
C ASP A 89 11.11 4.33 -0.06
N GLU A 90 10.64 4.37 -1.29
CA GLU A 90 10.09 5.58 -1.89
C GLU A 90 8.67 5.84 -1.42
N ALA A 91 8.37 7.11 -1.11
CA ALA A 91 7.02 7.52 -0.74
C ALA A 91 6.04 7.43 -1.92
N TYR A 92 6.55 7.64 -3.14
CA TYR A 92 5.80 7.60 -4.39
C TYR A 92 6.58 6.80 -5.44
N PRO A 93 6.64 5.47 -5.33
CA PRO A 93 7.33 4.66 -6.32
C PRO A 93 6.67 4.80 -7.68
N ALA A 94 7.47 4.82 -8.75
CA ALA A 94 6.99 5.04 -10.12
C ALA A 94 5.90 4.04 -10.53
N GLU A 95 6.07 2.77 -10.17
CA GLU A 95 5.07 1.73 -10.42
C GLU A 95 3.74 2.03 -9.70
N GLY A 96 3.78 2.43 -8.43
CA GLY A 96 2.60 2.81 -7.67
C GLY A 96 1.87 4.02 -8.27
N MET A 97 2.62 5.00 -8.76
CA MET A 97 2.04 6.16 -9.44
C MET A 97 1.39 5.80 -10.78
N ALA A 98 1.99 4.86 -11.53
CA ALA A 98 1.40 4.35 -12.76
C ALA A 98 0.09 3.59 -12.48
N LEU A 99 0.05 2.75 -11.45
CA LEU A 99 -1.18 2.07 -11.02
C LEU A 99 -2.27 3.04 -10.61
N LEU A 100 -1.94 4.12 -9.90
CA LEU A 100 -2.91 5.18 -9.56
C LEU A 100 -3.48 5.86 -10.81
N ASP A 101 -2.64 6.09 -11.82
CA ASP A 101 -3.11 6.69 -13.09
C ASP A 101 -4.06 5.74 -13.84
N GLU A 102 -3.77 4.45 -13.87
CA GLU A 102 -4.69 3.45 -14.46
C GLU A 102 -6.02 3.38 -13.69
N VAL A 103 -5.98 3.38 -12.36
CA VAL A 103 -7.20 3.44 -11.52
C VAL A 103 -7.99 4.72 -11.83
N LYS A 104 -7.32 5.87 -11.95
CA LYS A 104 -7.98 7.13 -12.32
C LYS A 104 -8.65 7.05 -13.67
N LYS A 105 -7.97 6.51 -14.68
CA LYS A 105 -8.54 6.30 -16.03
C LYS A 105 -9.77 5.42 -15.99
N PHE A 106 -9.72 4.32 -15.27
CA PHE A 106 -10.85 3.43 -15.06
C PHE A 106 -12.04 4.17 -14.42
N LEU A 107 -11.80 4.90 -13.32
CA LEU A 107 -12.86 5.63 -12.61
C LEU A 107 -13.51 6.70 -13.49
N LEU A 108 -12.74 7.35 -14.37
CA LEU A 108 -13.27 8.31 -15.34
C LEU A 108 -14.11 7.63 -16.44
N ALA A 109 -13.60 6.52 -16.98
CA ALA A 109 -14.29 5.76 -18.03
C ALA A 109 -15.66 5.22 -17.56
N GLU A 110 -15.72 4.78 -16.31
CA GLU A 110 -16.94 4.26 -15.67
C GLU A 110 -17.83 5.37 -15.06
N ASN A 111 -17.49 6.65 -15.27
CA ASN A 111 -18.22 7.81 -14.72
C ASN A 111 -18.34 7.81 -13.17
N LEU A 112 -17.42 7.15 -12.48
CA LEU A 112 -17.34 7.14 -11.01
C LEU A 112 -16.71 8.42 -10.46
N VAL A 113 -15.96 9.15 -11.30
CA VAL A 113 -15.41 10.47 -11.02
C VAL A 113 -15.87 11.44 -12.11
N GLY A 114 -16.44 12.57 -11.72
CA GLY A 114 -17.11 13.48 -12.65
C GLY A 114 -16.17 14.37 -13.49
N ARG A 115 -14.86 14.42 -13.18
CA ARG A 115 -13.88 15.21 -13.93
C ARG A 115 -12.46 14.67 -13.75
N ASP A 116 -11.64 14.85 -14.76
CA ASP A 116 -10.21 14.53 -14.69
C ASP A 116 -9.44 15.47 -13.74
N PHE A 117 -8.36 14.97 -13.19
CA PHE A 117 -7.47 15.71 -12.31
C PHE A 117 -6.02 15.22 -12.44
N ALA A 118 -5.08 16.10 -12.20
CA ALA A 118 -3.67 15.74 -12.23
C ALA A 118 -3.24 15.10 -10.90
N LEU A 119 -2.78 13.85 -10.92
CA LEU A 119 -2.27 13.15 -9.72
C LEU A 119 -1.12 13.91 -9.04
N ALA A 120 -0.31 14.65 -9.81
CA ALA A 120 0.76 15.46 -9.25
C ALA A 120 0.26 16.52 -8.24
N GLN A 121 -0.95 17.01 -8.40
CA GLN A 121 -1.57 17.98 -7.48
C GLN A 121 -1.97 17.36 -6.13
N TRP A 122 -2.06 16.03 -6.08
CA TRP A 122 -2.41 15.30 -4.85
C TRP A 122 -1.20 14.91 -4.04
N ARG A 123 -0.01 15.03 -4.61
CA ARG A 123 1.22 14.70 -3.89
C ARG A 123 1.51 15.76 -2.85
N ALA A 124 1.56 15.35 -1.58
CA ALA A 124 2.06 16.23 -0.54
C ALA A 124 3.55 16.60 -0.82
N PRO A 125 3.97 17.84 -0.53
CA PRO A 125 5.36 18.22 -0.63
C PRO A 125 6.24 17.27 0.17
N GLN A 126 7.31 16.78 -0.44
CA GLN A 126 8.36 16.04 0.25
C GLN A 126 9.42 17.07 0.64
N ALA A 127 9.56 17.34 1.93
CA ALA A 127 10.65 18.16 2.46
C ALA A 127 11.88 17.29 2.74
#